data_b44fa72c82cee4e5e22db6a339528a66
#
_entry.id   b44fa72c82cee4e5e22db6a339528a66
#
_cell.length_a   1.000
_cell.length_b   1.000
_cell.length_c   1.000
_cell.angle_alpha   90.00
_cell.angle_beta   90.00
_cell.angle_gamma   90.00
#
_symmetry.space_group_name_H-M   'P 1'
#
loop_
_entity.id
_entity.type
_entity.pdbx_description
1 polymer ?
#
loop_
_entity_poly.entity_id
_entity_poly.type
_entity_poly.pdbx_seq_one_letter_code
_entity_poly.pdbx_strand_id
1 'polypeptide(L)'
;MPILADSRAVAATRRPVNANGVPIHTTTFVGTNWTVRGPDSPPPPEPGSFYPMAFLVEQPPGSVVTSHFHQADQFQVVVAGGGTLGRHPVRPVTVHYTNAHTAYGPITAGEDGLHYFTLRNGYDPGARYVATAAAELKAVPNREPWQTTTEPVTPGDGTPGAEPLLEPRADGLGAWRHVVEAGAALRGPDPSGGKGQFWLVLRGALDGLPPLSLLFVGPDEPALEASAGPEGAEVLVMQYPRRGAIARAA
;
A
#
# COMPACT_ATOMS: atom_id res chain seq x y z
N MET A 1 -17.74 0.44 -9.66
CA MET A 1 -16.76 1.25 -10.44
C MET A 1 -15.53 1.48 -9.58
N PRO A 2 -14.33 1.38 -10.17
CA PRO A 2 -13.07 1.63 -9.44
C PRO A 2 -13.06 3.00 -8.75
N ILE A 3 -12.43 3.08 -7.59
CA ILE A 3 -12.16 4.35 -6.93
C ILE A 3 -10.89 4.93 -7.55
N LEU A 4 -10.97 6.17 -8.04
CA LEU A 4 -9.84 6.86 -8.69
C LEU A 4 -9.32 7.98 -7.78
N ALA A 5 -8.00 8.09 -7.65
CA ALA A 5 -7.34 9.14 -6.90
C ALA A 5 -6.19 9.73 -7.72
N ASP A 6 -6.46 10.85 -8.40
CA ASP A 6 -5.47 11.62 -9.15
C ASP A 6 -4.51 12.31 -8.16
N SER A 7 -3.21 12.07 -8.29
CA SER A 7 -2.17 12.60 -7.41
C SER A 7 -2.18 14.14 -7.34
N ARG A 8 -2.57 14.81 -8.43
CA ARG A 8 -2.70 16.28 -8.49
C ARG A 8 -3.88 16.78 -7.67
N ALA A 9 -5.02 16.06 -7.75
CA ALA A 9 -6.25 16.45 -7.04
C ALA A 9 -6.15 16.24 -5.53
N VAL A 10 -5.48 15.17 -5.10
CA VAL A 10 -5.35 14.84 -3.67
C VAL A 10 -4.25 15.61 -2.95
N ALA A 11 -3.39 16.33 -3.65
CA ALA A 11 -2.26 17.08 -3.06
C ALA A 11 -2.70 18.06 -1.94
N ALA A 12 -3.89 18.65 -2.04
CA ALA A 12 -4.45 19.53 -1.03
C ALA A 12 -4.80 18.84 0.30
N THR A 13 -4.82 17.50 0.34
CA THR A 13 -5.09 16.73 1.57
C THR A 13 -3.82 16.53 2.42
N ARG A 14 -2.65 16.97 1.93
CA ARG A 14 -1.38 16.86 2.65
C ARG A 14 -1.42 17.62 3.97
N ARG A 15 -1.07 16.93 5.06
CA ARG A 15 -1.07 17.52 6.41
C ARG A 15 -0.05 16.85 7.34
N PRO A 16 0.42 17.57 8.39
CA PRO A 16 1.29 17.00 9.40
C PRO A 16 0.54 16.00 10.29
N VAL A 17 1.23 14.95 10.69
CA VAL A 17 0.76 13.92 11.63
C VAL A 17 1.90 13.58 12.59
N ASN A 18 1.58 13.34 13.85
CA ASN A 18 2.56 12.81 14.82
C ASN A 18 2.46 11.29 14.88
N ALA A 19 3.46 10.59 14.34
CA ALA A 19 3.57 9.14 14.42
C ALA A 19 4.41 8.72 15.62
N ASN A 20 3.81 8.71 16.80
CA ASN A 20 4.48 8.35 18.08
C ASN A 20 5.75 9.17 18.33
N GLY A 21 5.64 10.49 18.27
CA GLY A 21 6.75 11.41 18.46
C GLY A 21 7.52 11.78 17.20
N VAL A 22 7.28 11.11 16.07
CA VAL A 22 7.89 11.45 14.78
C VAL A 22 6.94 12.35 13.97
N PRO A 23 7.35 13.60 13.65
CA PRO A 23 6.56 14.49 12.81
C PRO A 23 6.68 14.05 11.35
N ILE A 24 5.63 13.43 10.82
CA ILE A 24 5.52 13.04 9.41
C ILE A 24 4.50 13.92 8.68
N HIS A 25 4.46 13.86 7.36
CA HIS A 25 3.31 14.32 6.60
C HIS A 25 2.56 13.15 5.97
N THR A 26 1.25 13.31 5.81
CA THR A 26 0.43 12.34 5.08
C THR A 26 -0.44 13.05 4.05
N THR A 27 -0.58 12.42 2.86
CA THR A 27 -1.51 12.82 1.81
C THR A 27 -2.52 11.70 1.63
N THR A 28 -3.81 11.97 1.82
CA THR A 28 -4.88 10.97 1.69
C THR A 28 -5.31 10.82 0.24
N PHE A 29 -5.30 9.61 -0.26
CA PHE A 29 -5.71 9.24 -1.63
C PHE A 29 -7.08 8.57 -1.65
N VAL A 30 -7.30 7.55 -0.83
CA VAL A 30 -8.55 6.78 -0.79
C VAL A 30 -9.00 6.64 0.67
N GLY A 31 -10.30 6.73 0.89
CA GLY A 31 -10.91 6.62 2.21
C GLY A 31 -10.54 7.77 3.15
N THR A 32 -10.64 7.52 4.44
CA THR A 32 -10.28 8.50 5.49
C THR A 32 -9.04 8.03 6.22
N ASN A 33 -8.04 8.89 6.34
CA ASN A 33 -6.92 8.64 7.23
C ASN A 33 -7.37 8.89 8.69
N TRP A 34 -7.74 7.82 9.39
CA TRP A 34 -8.26 7.88 10.76
C TRP A 34 -7.26 8.31 11.82
N THR A 35 -5.98 8.37 11.48
CA THR A 35 -4.95 8.95 12.37
C THR A 35 -5.07 10.48 12.46
N VAL A 36 -5.89 11.10 11.61
CA VAL A 36 -6.04 12.56 11.45
C VAL A 36 -7.51 12.96 11.57
N ARG A 37 -8.19 12.48 12.59
CA ARG A 37 -9.61 12.82 12.83
C ARG A 37 -9.77 14.22 13.40
N GLY A 38 -10.75 14.95 12.86
CA GLY A 38 -11.27 16.18 13.43
C GLY A 38 -12.65 15.96 14.05
N PRO A 39 -13.22 16.99 14.71
CA PRO A 39 -14.57 16.91 15.34
C PRO A 39 -15.67 16.56 14.35
N ASP A 40 -15.54 16.96 13.09
CA ASP A 40 -16.51 16.74 12.03
C ASP A 40 -16.24 15.46 11.22
N SER A 41 -15.26 14.62 11.63
CA SER A 41 -15.01 13.36 10.95
C SER A 41 -16.19 12.41 11.13
N PRO A 42 -16.61 11.67 10.08
CA PRO A 42 -17.65 10.66 10.21
C PRO A 42 -17.25 9.60 11.23
N PRO A 43 -18.20 8.85 11.81
CA PRO A 43 -17.88 7.74 12.70
C PRO A 43 -17.02 6.73 11.96
N PRO A 44 -16.09 6.03 12.66
CA PRO A 44 -15.27 5.01 12.03
C PRO A 44 -16.16 3.85 11.55
N PRO A 45 -15.77 3.16 10.45
CA PRO A 45 -16.38 1.91 10.07
C PRO A 45 -16.26 0.85 11.18
N GLU A 46 -17.11 -0.18 11.11
CA GLU A 46 -17.01 -1.32 12.02
C GLU A 46 -15.65 -2.04 11.83
N PRO A 47 -15.01 -2.51 12.93
CA PRO A 47 -13.76 -3.25 12.85
C PRO A 47 -13.84 -4.44 11.89
N GLY A 48 -12.84 -4.57 11.03
CA GLY A 48 -12.78 -5.65 10.02
C GLY A 48 -13.69 -5.46 8.81
N SER A 49 -14.46 -4.36 8.71
CA SER A 49 -15.25 -4.05 7.53
C SER A 49 -14.36 -3.78 6.32
N PHE A 50 -14.88 -4.11 5.14
CA PHE A 50 -14.23 -3.74 3.88
C PHE A 50 -14.27 -2.21 3.73
N TYR A 51 -13.10 -1.59 3.78
CA TYR A 51 -12.95 -0.15 3.71
C TYR A 51 -11.58 0.21 3.12
N PRO A 52 -11.49 0.41 1.80
CA PRO A 52 -10.22 0.76 1.17
C PRO A 52 -9.66 2.07 1.70
N MET A 53 -8.39 2.06 2.07
CA MET A 53 -7.66 3.21 2.58
C MET A 53 -6.30 3.31 1.90
N ALA A 54 -5.95 4.51 1.44
CA ALA A 54 -4.64 4.77 0.86
C ALA A 54 -4.15 6.17 1.24
N PHE A 55 -2.91 6.25 1.71
CA PHE A 55 -2.24 7.52 1.95
C PHE A 55 -0.73 7.39 1.74
N LEU A 56 -0.15 8.48 1.23
CA LEU A 56 1.29 8.64 1.14
C LEU A 56 1.81 9.14 2.50
N VAL A 57 2.83 8.48 3.03
CA VAL A 57 3.59 8.92 4.22
C VAL A 57 4.90 9.52 3.74
N GLU A 58 5.21 10.71 4.22
CA GLU A 58 6.49 11.39 4.04
C GLU A 58 7.21 11.44 5.39
N GLN A 59 8.13 10.51 5.58
CA GLN A 59 8.93 10.41 6.80
C GLN A 59 10.20 11.24 6.65
N PRO A 60 10.50 12.15 7.60
CA PRO A 60 11.66 13.04 7.46
C PRO A 60 12.99 12.30 7.60
N PRO A 61 14.10 12.91 7.09
CA PRO A 61 15.44 12.34 7.18
C PRO A 61 15.83 11.89 8.59
N GLY A 62 16.47 10.73 8.69
CA GLY A 62 17.02 10.17 9.92
C GLY A 62 15.99 9.76 10.98
N SER A 63 14.70 9.93 10.72
CA SER A 63 13.66 9.61 11.69
C SER A 63 13.37 8.10 11.75
N VAL A 64 12.84 7.67 12.90
CA VAL A 64 12.52 6.26 13.17
C VAL A 64 11.09 6.11 13.68
N VAL A 65 10.24 5.50 12.88
CA VAL A 65 8.92 5.02 13.32
C VAL A 65 9.12 3.63 13.94
N THR A 66 8.88 3.51 15.23
CA THR A 66 9.14 2.28 15.99
C THR A 66 8.24 1.13 15.56
N SER A 67 8.62 -0.11 15.91
CA SER A 67 7.89 -1.31 15.54
C SER A 67 6.43 -1.25 16.01
N HIS A 68 5.52 -1.58 15.10
CA HIS A 68 4.08 -1.50 15.30
C HIS A 68 3.35 -2.56 14.47
N PHE A 69 2.05 -2.67 14.66
CA PHE A 69 1.17 -3.53 13.87
C PHE A 69 -0.14 -2.80 13.56
N HIS A 70 -0.89 -3.35 12.61
CA HIS A 70 -2.21 -2.88 12.21
C HIS A 70 -3.24 -4.00 12.31
N GLN A 71 -4.52 -3.62 12.33
CA GLN A 71 -5.65 -4.56 12.41
C GLN A 71 -6.17 -4.97 11.03
N ALA A 72 -5.60 -4.43 9.97
CA ALA A 72 -5.90 -4.75 8.58
C ALA A 72 -4.65 -5.23 7.84
N ASP A 73 -4.86 -6.00 6.79
CA ASP A 73 -3.82 -6.34 5.82
C ASP A 73 -3.33 -5.08 5.13
N GLN A 74 -2.03 -5.00 4.88
CA GLN A 74 -1.41 -3.79 4.37
C GLN A 74 -0.34 -4.07 3.34
N PHE A 75 -0.37 -3.28 2.25
CA PHE A 75 0.80 -3.04 1.42
C PHE A 75 1.45 -1.70 1.78
N GLN A 76 2.77 -1.65 1.71
CA GLN A 76 3.55 -0.42 1.68
C GLN A 76 4.40 -0.41 0.42
N VAL A 77 4.47 0.74 -0.26
CA VAL A 77 5.27 0.91 -1.48
C VAL A 77 6.15 2.12 -1.33
N VAL A 78 7.46 1.91 -1.29
CA VAL A 78 8.44 3.01 -1.26
C VAL A 78 8.51 3.65 -2.64
N VAL A 79 8.33 4.97 -2.69
CA VAL A 79 8.29 5.74 -3.95
C VAL A 79 9.33 6.85 -4.04
N ALA A 80 9.92 7.27 -2.90
CA ALA A 80 11.04 8.23 -2.89
C ALA A 80 11.89 8.08 -1.63
N GLY A 81 13.12 8.57 -1.69
CA GLY A 81 14.10 8.43 -0.61
C GLY A 81 14.57 6.99 -0.42
N GLY A 82 14.94 6.65 0.80
CA GLY A 82 15.39 5.31 1.14
C GLY A 82 15.59 5.14 2.64
N GLY A 83 15.90 3.92 3.06
CA GLY A 83 16.10 3.62 4.47
C GLY A 83 16.05 2.12 4.76
N THR A 84 15.48 1.75 5.92
CA THR A 84 15.29 0.35 6.27
C THR A 84 13.88 0.10 6.84
N LEU A 85 13.34 -1.09 6.54
CA LEU A 85 12.15 -1.65 7.16
C LEU A 85 12.57 -2.91 7.92
N GLY A 86 12.64 -2.79 9.25
CA GLY A 86 13.33 -3.78 10.07
C GLY A 86 14.79 -3.91 9.63
N ARG A 87 15.17 -5.10 9.16
CA ARG A 87 16.54 -5.38 8.64
C ARG A 87 16.67 -5.21 7.11
N HIS A 88 15.56 -4.97 6.41
CA HIS A 88 15.57 -4.90 4.95
C HIS A 88 15.86 -3.48 4.49
N PRO A 89 16.91 -3.22 3.71
CA PRO A 89 17.09 -1.94 3.04
C PRO A 89 15.95 -1.74 2.03
N VAL A 90 15.41 -0.51 2.00
CA VAL A 90 14.29 -0.16 1.12
C VAL A 90 14.58 1.12 0.35
N ARG A 91 14.17 1.15 -0.91
CA ARG A 91 14.25 2.27 -1.85
C ARG A 91 13.16 2.14 -2.91
N PRO A 92 12.93 3.12 -3.78
CA PRO A 92 11.99 2.98 -4.90
C PRO A 92 12.43 1.91 -5.92
N VAL A 93 11.58 0.93 -6.37
CA VAL A 93 10.27 0.62 -5.77
C VAL A 93 10.43 -0.66 -4.96
N THR A 94 10.26 -0.55 -3.66
CA THR A 94 10.17 -1.73 -2.77
C THR A 94 8.72 -1.90 -2.36
N VAL A 95 8.19 -3.12 -2.47
CA VAL A 95 6.86 -3.50 -1.98
C VAL A 95 7.01 -4.31 -0.71
N HIS A 96 6.32 -3.89 0.34
CA HIS A 96 6.19 -4.65 1.57
C HIS A 96 4.73 -5.01 1.79
N TYR A 97 4.46 -6.28 2.09
CA TYR A 97 3.14 -6.74 2.55
C TYR A 97 3.24 -7.26 3.97
N THR A 98 2.24 -6.96 4.76
CA THR A 98 2.04 -7.55 6.10
C THR A 98 0.55 -7.83 6.32
N ASN A 99 0.24 -9.03 6.85
CA ASN A 99 -1.13 -9.33 7.23
C ASN A 99 -1.49 -8.69 8.58
N ALA A 100 -2.79 -8.61 8.84
CA ALA A 100 -3.34 -8.06 10.08
C ALA A 100 -2.66 -8.67 11.32
N HIS A 101 -2.44 -7.85 12.33
CA HIS A 101 -1.83 -8.23 13.62
C HIS A 101 -0.40 -8.81 13.50
N THR A 102 0.32 -8.51 12.42
CA THR A 102 1.75 -8.82 12.31
C THR A 102 2.57 -7.58 12.61
N ALA A 103 3.45 -7.68 13.61
CA ALA A 103 4.36 -6.60 13.96
C ALA A 103 5.50 -6.51 12.94
N TYR A 104 5.82 -5.31 12.51
CA TYR A 104 6.91 -5.02 11.59
C TYR A 104 7.63 -3.72 11.96
N GLY A 105 8.73 -3.43 11.27
CA GLY A 105 9.58 -2.27 11.57
C GLY A 105 10.74 -2.62 12.53
N PRO A 106 11.48 -1.61 13.06
CA PRO A 106 11.24 -0.18 12.86
C PRO A 106 11.35 0.24 11.38
N ILE A 107 10.72 1.38 11.03
CA ILE A 107 10.92 2.03 9.73
C ILE A 107 11.88 3.19 9.96
N THR A 108 13.09 3.08 9.42
CA THR A 108 14.13 4.11 9.56
C THR A 108 14.31 4.81 8.22
N ALA A 109 14.09 6.12 8.19
CA ALA A 109 14.38 6.94 7.04
C ALA A 109 15.87 7.24 6.92
N GLY A 110 16.40 7.18 5.70
CA GLY A 110 17.77 7.60 5.38
C GLY A 110 17.95 9.12 5.34
N GLU A 111 19.07 9.56 4.78
CA GLU A 111 19.44 10.98 4.70
C GLU A 111 18.50 11.82 3.83
N ASP A 112 17.87 11.20 2.83
CA ASP A 112 16.90 11.85 1.93
C ASP A 112 15.44 11.69 2.39
N GLY A 113 15.21 11.17 3.60
CA GLY A 113 13.89 10.80 4.08
C GLY A 113 13.39 9.49 3.46
N LEU A 114 12.13 9.16 3.72
CA LEU A 114 11.48 7.96 3.17
C LEU A 114 10.02 8.25 2.88
N HIS A 115 9.64 8.17 1.60
CA HIS A 115 8.26 8.35 1.18
C HIS A 115 7.66 7.01 0.74
N TYR A 116 6.54 6.63 1.33
CA TYR A 116 5.89 5.36 1.00
C TYR A 116 4.37 5.44 1.09
N PHE A 117 3.72 4.78 0.16
CA PHE A 117 2.28 4.54 0.28
C PHE A 117 2.00 3.51 1.36
N THR A 118 0.92 3.74 2.09
CA THR A 118 0.26 2.77 2.97
C THR A 118 -1.11 2.49 2.39
N LEU A 119 -1.35 1.24 2.01
CA LEU A 119 -2.55 0.79 1.30
C LEU A 119 -3.21 -0.31 2.12
N ARG A 120 -4.52 -0.23 2.36
CA ARG A 120 -5.31 -1.22 3.11
C ARG A 120 -6.65 -1.45 2.43
N ASN A 121 -7.11 -2.67 2.42
CA ASN A 121 -8.45 -3.01 1.91
C ASN A 121 -9.52 -3.06 3.01
N GLY A 122 -9.14 -2.89 4.26
CA GLY A 122 -10.04 -2.89 5.42
C GLY A 122 -9.79 -1.72 6.37
N TYR A 123 -10.80 -1.44 7.19
CA TYR A 123 -10.68 -0.42 8.22
C TYR A 123 -9.57 -0.73 9.22
N ASP A 124 -8.76 0.27 9.48
CA ASP A 124 -7.69 0.26 10.47
C ASP A 124 -7.69 1.55 11.32
N PRO A 125 -7.80 1.46 12.65
CA PRO A 125 -7.85 2.62 13.53
C PRO A 125 -6.51 3.34 13.69
N GLY A 126 -5.42 2.82 13.10
CA GLY A 126 -4.07 3.36 13.20
C GLY A 126 -3.05 2.39 13.80
N ALA A 127 -1.79 2.83 13.83
CA ALA A 127 -0.69 2.02 14.30
C ALA A 127 -0.81 1.69 15.81
N ARG A 128 -0.56 0.42 16.14
CA ARG A 128 -0.45 -0.08 17.51
C ARG A 128 1.01 -0.41 17.79
N TYR A 129 1.66 0.41 18.59
CA TYR A 129 3.10 0.29 18.86
C TYR A 129 3.42 -0.88 19.79
N VAL A 130 4.34 -1.74 19.38
CA VAL A 130 4.68 -2.97 20.14
C VAL A 130 5.10 -2.67 21.58
N ALA A 131 5.79 -1.55 21.81
CA ALA A 131 6.24 -1.15 23.15
C ALA A 131 5.08 -0.99 24.15
N THR A 132 3.89 -0.61 23.69
CA THR A 132 2.71 -0.34 24.53
C THR A 132 1.55 -1.31 24.29
N ALA A 133 1.51 -1.96 23.15
CA ALA A 133 0.39 -2.82 22.72
C ALA A 133 0.77 -4.31 22.60
N ALA A 134 1.90 -4.75 23.17
CA ALA A 134 2.33 -6.15 23.09
C ALA A 134 1.33 -7.13 23.71
N ALA A 135 0.65 -6.74 24.79
CA ALA A 135 -0.39 -7.58 25.42
C ALA A 135 -1.62 -7.74 24.51
N GLU A 136 -2.05 -6.66 23.85
CA GLU A 136 -3.13 -6.69 22.85
C GLU A 136 -2.78 -7.64 21.70
N LEU A 137 -1.56 -7.53 21.16
CA LEU A 137 -1.10 -8.40 20.09
C LEU A 137 -1.09 -9.88 20.49
N LYS A 138 -0.71 -10.19 21.73
CA LYS A 138 -0.71 -11.57 22.26
C LYS A 138 -2.12 -12.12 22.46
N ALA A 139 -3.10 -11.27 22.73
CA ALA A 139 -4.48 -11.65 22.97
C ALA A 139 -5.26 -11.99 21.67
N VAL A 140 -4.73 -11.68 20.49
CA VAL A 140 -5.37 -12.00 19.21
C VAL A 140 -5.38 -13.52 19.02
N PRO A 141 -6.57 -14.16 18.95
CA PRO A 141 -6.67 -15.60 18.79
C PRO A 141 -6.23 -16.05 17.40
N ASN A 142 -5.65 -17.23 17.29
CA ASN A 142 -5.28 -17.89 16.03
C ASN A 142 -4.46 -16.97 15.08
N ARG A 143 -3.61 -16.13 15.64
CA ARG A 143 -2.78 -15.21 14.88
C ARG A 143 -1.69 -15.99 14.13
N GLU A 144 -1.64 -15.81 12.83
CA GLU A 144 -0.61 -16.35 11.94
C GLU A 144 0.19 -15.18 11.34
N PRO A 145 1.22 -14.66 12.05
CA PRO A 145 1.97 -13.51 11.57
C PRO A 145 2.75 -13.85 10.30
N TRP A 146 2.53 -13.03 9.27
CA TRP A 146 3.26 -13.16 8.02
C TRP A 146 3.50 -11.79 7.39
N GLN A 147 4.68 -11.62 6.83
CA GLN A 147 5.09 -10.44 6.09
C GLN A 147 6.17 -10.80 5.06
N THR A 148 6.28 -10.00 4.03
CA THR A 148 7.33 -10.13 3.02
C THR A 148 7.73 -8.76 2.49
N THR A 149 8.99 -8.63 2.06
CA THR A 149 9.54 -7.42 1.44
C THR A 149 10.24 -7.85 0.15
N THR A 150 9.90 -7.22 -0.95
CA THR A 150 10.54 -7.50 -2.25
C THR A 150 11.92 -6.85 -2.35
N GLU A 151 12.75 -7.37 -3.24
CA GLU A 151 13.88 -6.58 -3.73
C GLU A 151 13.34 -5.33 -4.45
N PRO A 152 14.07 -4.19 -4.37
CA PRO A 152 13.66 -2.98 -5.06
C PRO A 152 13.86 -3.10 -6.58
N VAL A 153 12.88 -2.62 -7.34
CA VAL A 153 13.00 -2.48 -8.80
C VAL A 153 13.11 -1.00 -9.18
N THR A 154 13.96 -0.69 -10.15
CA THR A 154 14.14 0.69 -10.62
C THR A 154 13.05 1.03 -11.64
N PRO A 155 12.24 2.09 -11.43
CA PRO A 155 11.29 2.52 -12.44
C PRO A 155 12.00 2.91 -13.75
N GLY A 156 11.51 2.36 -14.86
CA GLY A 156 12.00 2.68 -16.21
C GLY A 156 12.96 1.68 -16.84
N ASP A 157 13.46 0.70 -16.13
CA ASP A 157 14.33 -0.36 -16.69
C ASP A 157 13.59 -1.67 -17.01
N GLY A 158 12.26 -1.70 -16.83
CA GLY A 158 11.45 -2.85 -17.19
C GLY A 158 11.25 -3.03 -18.69
N THR A 159 11.13 -4.27 -19.14
CA THR A 159 10.67 -4.60 -20.48
C THR A 159 9.14 -4.63 -20.55
N PRO A 160 8.51 -4.33 -21.70
CA PRO A 160 7.07 -4.45 -21.85
C PRO A 160 6.54 -5.82 -21.41
N GLY A 161 5.47 -5.81 -20.60
CA GLY A 161 4.85 -7.01 -20.06
C GLY A 161 4.51 -6.90 -18.59
N ALA A 162 4.14 -8.03 -17.99
CA ALA A 162 3.85 -8.18 -16.57
C ALA A 162 4.94 -9.01 -15.87
N GLU A 163 5.46 -8.51 -14.79
CA GLU A 163 6.49 -9.15 -13.97
C GLU A 163 5.97 -9.29 -12.52
N PRO A 164 5.95 -10.49 -11.93
CA PRO A 164 5.61 -10.63 -10.54
C PRO A 164 6.75 -10.10 -9.64
N LEU A 165 6.43 -9.15 -8.77
CA LEU A 165 7.31 -8.70 -7.69
C LEU A 165 7.08 -9.52 -6.41
N LEU A 166 5.84 -9.93 -6.20
CA LEU A 166 5.44 -10.90 -5.21
C LEU A 166 4.67 -12.01 -5.94
N GLU A 167 5.22 -13.21 -5.92
CA GLU A 167 4.63 -14.37 -6.59
C GLU A 167 3.18 -14.57 -6.14
N PRO A 168 2.26 -14.76 -7.08
CA PRO A 168 0.85 -14.93 -6.78
C PRO A 168 0.63 -16.22 -5.98
N ARG A 169 -0.13 -16.10 -4.89
CA ARG A 169 -0.45 -17.18 -3.97
C ARG A 169 -1.84 -17.75 -4.27
N ALA A 170 -2.10 -18.97 -3.81
CA ALA A 170 -3.39 -19.63 -3.97
C ALA A 170 -4.57 -18.88 -3.30
N ASP A 171 -4.29 -18.05 -2.28
CA ASP A 171 -5.27 -17.19 -1.62
C ASP A 171 -5.54 -15.89 -2.39
N GLY A 172 -4.83 -15.63 -3.48
CA GLY A 172 -4.97 -14.47 -4.34
C GLY A 172 -4.00 -13.33 -4.02
N LEU A 173 -3.20 -13.42 -2.95
CA LEU A 173 -2.17 -12.41 -2.68
C LEU A 173 -1.14 -12.38 -3.80
N GLY A 174 -0.81 -11.19 -4.28
CA GLY A 174 0.23 -10.97 -5.28
C GLY A 174 0.52 -9.51 -5.52
N ALA A 175 1.66 -9.23 -6.13
CA ALA A 175 2.01 -7.91 -6.64
C ALA A 175 2.74 -8.05 -7.97
N TRP A 176 2.34 -7.23 -8.95
CA TRP A 176 2.87 -7.27 -10.32
C TRP A 176 3.27 -5.88 -10.76
N ARG A 177 4.41 -5.78 -11.41
CA ARG A 177 4.82 -4.62 -12.19
C ARG A 177 4.40 -4.82 -13.63
N HIS A 178 3.69 -3.86 -14.19
CA HIS A 178 3.33 -3.84 -15.61
C HIS A 178 4.06 -2.69 -16.29
N VAL A 179 4.77 -3.00 -17.37
CA VAL A 179 5.35 -2.00 -18.28
C VAL A 179 4.55 -2.06 -19.59
N VAL A 180 3.92 -0.93 -19.92
CA VAL A 180 2.94 -0.83 -21.02
C VAL A 180 3.44 0.17 -22.05
N GLU A 181 3.51 -0.24 -23.29
CA GLU A 181 3.91 0.62 -24.41
C GLU A 181 2.94 1.80 -24.62
N ALA A 182 3.42 2.84 -25.30
CA ALA A 182 2.62 4.02 -25.61
C ALA A 182 1.29 3.66 -26.32
N GLY A 183 0.19 4.11 -25.75
CA GLY A 183 -1.16 3.89 -26.27
C GLY A 183 -1.67 2.45 -26.18
N ALA A 184 -0.89 1.52 -25.64
CA ALA A 184 -1.33 0.13 -25.50
C ALA A 184 -2.34 -0.05 -24.36
N ALA A 185 -3.21 -1.05 -24.49
CA ALA A 185 -4.14 -1.43 -23.45
C ALA A 185 -3.46 -2.31 -22.39
N LEU A 186 -3.82 -2.08 -21.13
CA LEU A 186 -3.47 -2.91 -20.00
C LEU A 186 -4.73 -3.57 -19.44
N ARG A 187 -4.71 -4.89 -19.31
CA ARG A 187 -5.73 -5.63 -18.56
C ARG A 187 -5.10 -6.22 -17.31
N GLY A 188 -5.69 -5.93 -16.16
CA GLY A 188 -5.22 -6.44 -14.87
C GLY A 188 -5.67 -7.86 -14.56
N PRO A 189 -5.16 -8.42 -13.47
CA PRO A 189 -5.64 -9.69 -12.96
C PRO A 189 -7.12 -9.60 -12.54
N ASP A 190 -7.80 -10.76 -12.52
CA ASP A 190 -9.19 -10.84 -12.06
C ASP A 190 -9.28 -10.50 -10.56
N PRO A 191 -9.99 -9.43 -10.16
CA PRO A 191 -10.09 -9.01 -8.78
C PRO A 191 -10.86 -10.01 -7.90
N SER A 192 -11.72 -10.86 -8.48
CA SER A 192 -12.44 -11.91 -7.75
C SER A 192 -11.49 -12.99 -7.18
N GLY A 193 -10.29 -13.08 -7.72
CA GLY A 193 -9.20 -13.90 -7.19
C GLY A 193 -8.71 -13.47 -5.80
N GLY A 194 -9.01 -12.24 -5.37
CA GLY A 194 -8.55 -11.64 -4.13
C GLY A 194 -9.64 -10.92 -3.34
N LYS A 195 -9.23 -9.97 -2.50
CA LYS A 195 -10.11 -9.08 -1.71
C LYS A 195 -9.87 -7.61 -2.08
N GLY A 196 -9.84 -7.33 -3.39
CA GLY A 196 -9.58 -6.01 -3.96
C GLY A 196 -8.10 -5.77 -4.32
N GLN A 197 -7.89 -4.81 -5.19
CA GLN A 197 -6.60 -4.46 -5.77
C GLN A 197 -6.35 -2.97 -5.68
N PHE A 198 -5.13 -2.57 -5.29
CA PHE A 198 -4.62 -1.23 -5.57
C PHE A 198 -3.73 -1.25 -6.80
N TRP A 199 -3.88 -0.20 -7.60
CA TRP A 199 -3.05 0.09 -8.76
C TRP A 199 -2.36 1.41 -8.53
N LEU A 200 -1.04 1.44 -8.67
CA LEU A 200 -0.22 2.65 -8.50
C LEU A 200 0.50 2.94 -9.81
N VAL A 201 0.27 4.12 -10.38
CA VAL A 201 1.02 4.60 -11.55
C VAL A 201 2.41 5.03 -11.09
N LEU A 202 3.45 4.35 -11.57
CA LEU A 202 4.85 4.65 -11.24
C LEU A 202 5.47 5.64 -12.23
N ARG A 203 5.17 5.49 -13.53
CA ARG A 203 5.67 6.34 -14.63
C ARG A 203 4.65 6.47 -15.75
N GLY A 204 4.82 7.50 -16.59
CA GLY A 204 3.92 7.77 -17.71
C GLY A 204 2.53 8.15 -17.24
N ALA A 205 1.50 7.62 -17.90
CA ALA A 205 0.11 7.86 -17.53
C ALA A 205 -0.76 6.62 -17.80
N LEU A 206 -1.78 6.40 -16.98
CA LEU A 206 -2.79 5.36 -17.18
C LEU A 206 -4.18 6.03 -17.20
N ASP A 207 -4.91 5.95 -18.32
CA ASP A 207 -6.19 6.68 -18.55
C ASP A 207 -6.11 8.16 -18.16
N GLY A 208 -4.97 8.82 -18.45
CA GLY A 208 -4.71 10.21 -18.12
C GLY A 208 -4.32 10.48 -16.67
N LEU A 209 -4.31 9.48 -15.81
CA LEU A 209 -3.81 9.58 -14.44
C LEU A 209 -2.27 9.64 -14.44
N PRO A 210 -1.66 10.67 -13.85
CA PRO A 210 -0.20 10.83 -13.80
C PRO A 210 0.46 9.92 -12.76
N PRO A 211 1.81 9.91 -12.69
CA PRO A 211 2.55 9.19 -11.66
C PRO A 211 2.06 9.50 -10.24
N LEU A 212 2.17 8.52 -9.36
CA LEU A 212 1.67 8.49 -7.98
C LEU A 212 0.14 8.51 -7.85
N SER A 213 -0.62 8.49 -8.95
CA SER A 213 -2.07 8.27 -8.88
C SER A 213 -2.39 6.83 -8.51
N LEU A 214 -3.52 6.66 -7.81
CA LEU A 214 -4.00 5.36 -7.35
C LEU A 214 -5.38 5.05 -7.93
N LEU A 215 -5.61 3.75 -8.17
CA LEU A 215 -6.93 3.20 -8.40
C LEU A 215 -7.15 2.07 -7.39
N PHE A 216 -8.39 1.89 -6.93
CA PHE A 216 -8.80 0.71 -6.19
C PHE A 216 -9.92 0.00 -6.94
N VAL A 217 -9.74 -1.30 -7.17
CA VAL A 217 -10.71 -2.19 -7.82
C VAL A 217 -11.24 -3.17 -6.78
N GLY A 218 -12.55 -3.18 -6.55
CA GLY A 218 -13.20 -4.07 -5.60
C GLY A 218 -13.23 -5.53 -6.08
N PRO A 219 -13.39 -6.50 -5.16
CA PRO A 219 -13.39 -7.93 -5.53
C PRO A 219 -14.59 -8.34 -6.41
N ASP A 220 -15.68 -7.57 -6.37
CA ASP A 220 -16.90 -7.83 -7.15
C ASP A 220 -16.95 -7.03 -8.47
N GLU A 221 -15.86 -6.34 -8.80
CA GLU A 221 -15.76 -5.57 -10.03
C GLU A 221 -15.09 -6.40 -11.15
N PRO A 222 -15.36 -6.11 -12.42
CA PRO A 222 -14.63 -6.74 -13.52
C PRO A 222 -13.14 -6.39 -13.47
N ALA A 223 -12.32 -7.22 -14.10
CA ALA A 223 -10.91 -6.90 -14.30
C ALA A 223 -10.77 -5.52 -14.96
N LEU A 224 -9.92 -4.67 -14.40
CA LEU A 224 -9.71 -3.33 -14.92
C LEU A 224 -9.05 -3.41 -16.30
N GLU A 225 -9.61 -2.69 -17.26
CA GLU A 225 -9.01 -2.38 -18.55
C GLU A 225 -8.71 -0.88 -18.60
N ALA A 226 -7.48 -0.52 -18.93
CA ALA A 226 -7.01 0.84 -18.96
C ALA A 226 -6.00 1.02 -20.09
N SER A 227 -5.75 2.25 -20.52
CA SER A 227 -4.82 2.55 -21.61
C SER A 227 -3.64 3.38 -21.15
N ALA A 228 -2.45 3.01 -21.60
CA ALA A 228 -1.25 3.80 -21.37
C ALA A 228 -1.29 5.11 -22.18
N GLY A 229 -0.72 6.15 -21.62
CA GLY A 229 -0.56 7.44 -22.28
C GLY A 229 0.46 7.42 -23.43
N PRO A 230 0.72 8.58 -24.04
CA PRO A 230 1.61 8.67 -25.21
C PRO A 230 3.08 8.35 -24.93
N GLU A 231 3.49 8.35 -23.67
CA GLU A 231 4.84 7.95 -23.22
C GLU A 231 4.87 6.54 -22.61
N GLY A 232 3.78 5.78 -22.75
CA GLY A 232 3.59 4.50 -22.07
C GLY A 232 3.15 4.67 -20.62
N ALA A 233 3.16 3.56 -19.90
CA ALA A 233 2.90 3.54 -18.47
C ALA A 233 3.71 2.45 -17.77
N GLU A 234 4.09 2.69 -16.53
CA GLU A 234 4.56 1.68 -15.61
C GLU A 234 3.64 1.68 -14.40
N VAL A 235 3.06 0.51 -14.10
CA VAL A 235 2.00 0.39 -13.10
C VAL A 235 2.28 -0.78 -12.17
N LEU A 236 2.14 -0.56 -10.89
CA LEU A 236 2.18 -1.61 -9.88
C LEU A 236 0.75 -2.02 -9.52
N VAL A 237 0.43 -3.30 -9.62
CA VAL A 237 -0.85 -3.89 -9.23
C VAL A 237 -0.63 -4.76 -7.99
N MET A 238 -1.37 -4.51 -6.92
CA MET A 238 -1.25 -5.21 -5.65
C MET A 238 -2.60 -5.77 -5.23
N GLN A 239 -2.73 -7.08 -5.16
CA GLN A 239 -3.96 -7.78 -4.80
C GLN A 239 -3.88 -8.37 -3.39
N TYR A 240 -4.92 -8.10 -2.60
CA TYR A 240 -5.07 -8.66 -1.26
C TYR A 240 -5.59 -10.10 -1.30
N PRO A 241 -5.21 -10.94 -0.31
CA PRO A 241 -5.71 -12.30 -0.22
C PRO A 241 -7.22 -12.34 0.09
N ARG A 242 -7.91 -13.38 -0.36
CA ARG A 242 -9.34 -13.58 -0.11
C ARG A 242 -9.67 -13.69 1.38
N ARG A 243 -8.75 -14.19 2.19
CA ARG A 243 -8.85 -14.29 3.65
C ARG A 243 -7.76 -13.45 4.27
N GLY A 244 -8.12 -12.62 5.25
CA GLY A 244 -7.19 -11.72 5.94
C GLY A 244 -6.13 -12.42 6.80
N ALA A 245 -6.12 -13.75 6.88
CA ALA A 245 -5.04 -14.55 7.42
C ALA A 245 -4.69 -15.64 6.42
N ILE A 246 -3.40 -15.87 6.22
CA ILE A 246 -2.91 -16.96 5.37
C ILE A 246 -3.14 -18.25 6.12
N ALA A 247 -4.11 -19.05 5.66
CA ALA A 247 -4.22 -20.43 6.14
C ALA A 247 -2.91 -21.14 5.78
N ARG A 248 -2.28 -21.83 6.75
CA ARG A 248 -1.14 -22.68 6.47
C ARG A 248 -1.55 -23.65 5.39
N ALA A 249 -0.74 -23.78 4.34
CA ALA A 249 -0.83 -24.93 3.47
C ALA A 249 -0.63 -26.18 4.35
N ALA A 250 -1.62 -27.07 4.33
CA ALA A 250 -1.56 -28.33 5.02
C ALA A 250 -0.47 -29.23 4.41
#